data_3f61b510fbdac658e118acee2c570ed0
#
_entry.id   3f61b510fbdac658e118acee2c570ed0
#
_cell.length_a   1.000
_cell.length_b   1.000
_cell.length_c   1.000
_cell.angle_alpha   90.00
_cell.angle_beta   90.00
_cell.angle_gamma   90.00
#
_symmetry.space_group_name_H-M   'P 1'
#
loop_
_entity.id
_entity.type
_entity.pdbx_description
1 polymer ?
#
loop_
_entity_poly.entity_id
_entity_poly.type
_entity_poly.pdbx_seq_one_letter_code
_entity_poly.pdbx_strand_id
1 'polypeptide(L)'
;MPNTTPYRVVQWTTGNVGKSSVEAIAKNPNYQLVGCYAWSKEKDGVDVGELAGIEPLGVAATNDVDALLALKPDCVVYNPMWIDVDELVRILSAGVNVVTSASFITGHNLGDGRHRIEEACTSGNSTIFGSGVSPGFADLLAIVAASACDRVDKVIVAESADTTLYDSPDTERPAGFGVPIDDPDLGPMAAKGTAVFEEAVRLVADSLGVELDEVVCETEYAQTTEDLEMASWTIPAGHVAGVFASWQGRVGGKTVVDLNVRWRKGQTLEPDWKLDGDGWKITIEGRPTVNMQVGFLPPPDMIENMKSIQDLFVIGHIMTALPPIHAIPAVVAAAPGIATYNDLPLPQARGTVPTNN
;
A
#
# COMPACT_ATOMS: atom_id res chain seq x y z
N MET A 1 -25.47 13.42 6.59
CA MET A 1 -26.25 13.03 5.40
C MET A 1 -25.26 12.55 4.36
N PRO A 2 -25.54 11.55 3.53
CA PRO A 2 -24.63 11.25 2.42
C PRO A 2 -24.48 12.50 1.55
N ASN A 3 -23.26 12.73 1.06
CA ASN A 3 -23.02 13.80 0.10
C ASN A 3 -23.87 13.49 -1.15
N THR A 4 -24.71 14.39 -1.58
CA THR A 4 -25.59 14.17 -2.74
C THR A 4 -24.85 14.31 -4.07
N THR A 5 -23.61 14.82 -4.03
CA THR A 5 -22.75 15.00 -5.21
C THR A 5 -21.57 14.05 -5.08
N PRO A 6 -21.27 13.20 -6.06
CA PRO A 6 -20.12 12.32 -6.00
C PRO A 6 -18.82 13.12 -5.99
N TYR A 7 -17.80 12.58 -5.30
CA TYR A 7 -16.44 13.14 -5.32
C TYR A 7 -15.85 13.00 -6.71
N ARG A 8 -15.30 14.09 -7.22
CA ARG A 8 -14.62 14.15 -8.51
C ARG A 8 -13.18 13.65 -8.34
N VAL A 9 -12.87 12.53 -8.98
CA VAL A 9 -11.60 11.83 -8.77
C VAL A 9 -10.82 11.77 -10.08
N VAL A 10 -9.53 12.05 -10.02
CA VAL A 10 -8.56 11.76 -11.07
C VAL A 10 -7.73 10.55 -10.65
N GLN A 11 -7.66 9.55 -11.51
CA GLN A 11 -6.73 8.43 -11.35
C GLN A 11 -5.33 8.83 -11.84
N TRP A 12 -4.30 8.55 -11.04
CA TRP A 12 -2.91 8.78 -11.43
C TRP A 12 -2.22 7.46 -11.68
N THR A 13 -1.92 7.20 -12.96
CA THR A 13 -1.37 5.97 -13.55
C THR A 13 -2.36 4.79 -13.64
N THR A 14 -2.05 3.87 -14.57
CA THR A 14 -2.86 2.69 -14.90
C THR A 14 -2.01 1.41 -14.84
N GLY A 15 -1.17 1.29 -13.82
CA GLY A 15 -0.55 0.03 -13.41
C GLY A 15 -1.59 -0.93 -12.78
N ASN A 16 -1.15 -2.07 -12.28
CA ASN A 16 -2.09 -3.09 -11.76
C ASN A 16 -3.00 -2.56 -10.64
N VAL A 17 -2.44 -1.87 -9.64
CA VAL A 17 -3.23 -1.23 -8.56
C VAL A 17 -4.12 -0.11 -9.14
N GLY A 18 -3.60 0.70 -10.08
CA GLY A 18 -4.36 1.76 -10.73
C GLY A 18 -5.57 1.26 -11.52
N LYS A 19 -5.47 0.09 -12.18
CA LYS A 19 -6.62 -0.56 -12.85
C LYS A 19 -7.70 -0.96 -11.86
N SER A 20 -7.32 -1.57 -10.74
CA SER A 20 -8.26 -1.91 -9.65
C SER A 20 -8.90 -0.66 -9.04
N SER A 21 -8.13 0.44 -8.94
CA SER A 21 -8.64 1.74 -8.49
C SER A 21 -9.70 2.30 -9.46
N VAL A 22 -9.42 2.29 -10.77
CA VAL A 22 -10.38 2.72 -11.80
C VAL A 22 -11.68 1.94 -11.71
N GLU A 23 -11.59 0.60 -11.64
CA GLU A 23 -12.77 -0.26 -11.53
C GLU A 23 -13.59 0.05 -10.27
N ALA A 24 -12.91 0.21 -9.12
CA ALA A 24 -13.57 0.52 -7.86
C ALA A 24 -14.24 1.90 -7.88
N ILE A 25 -13.60 2.92 -8.45
CA ILE A 25 -14.16 4.26 -8.61
C ILE A 25 -15.37 4.23 -9.53
N ALA A 26 -15.29 3.54 -10.68
CA ALA A 26 -16.35 3.47 -11.66
C ALA A 26 -17.62 2.76 -11.14
N LYS A 27 -17.46 1.75 -10.27
CA LYS A 27 -18.57 1.00 -9.67
C LYS A 27 -19.22 1.69 -8.48
N ASN A 28 -18.56 2.67 -7.85
CA ASN A 28 -19.04 3.27 -6.61
C ASN A 28 -19.77 4.60 -6.89
N PRO A 29 -21.09 4.71 -6.60
CA PRO A 29 -21.87 5.91 -6.88
C PRO A 29 -21.43 7.16 -6.11
N ASN A 30 -20.58 7.02 -5.10
CA ASN A 30 -20.04 8.17 -4.36
C ASN A 30 -18.86 8.85 -5.08
N TYR A 31 -18.36 8.26 -6.18
CA TYR A 31 -17.23 8.79 -6.94
C TYR A 31 -17.59 9.03 -8.40
N GLN A 32 -16.95 10.03 -8.99
CA GLN A 32 -16.98 10.31 -10.43
C GLN A 32 -15.55 10.37 -10.94
N LEU A 33 -15.15 9.42 -11.78
CA LEU A 33 -13.88 9.51 -12.49
C LEU A 33 -13.97 10.63 -13.53
N VAL A 34 -13.15 11.67 -13.40
CA VAL A 34 -13.18 12.85 -14.28
C VAL A 34 -11.95 12.98 -15.15
N GLY A 35 -10.89 12.19 -14.89
CA GLY A 35 -9.66 12.20 -15.67
C GLY A 35 -8.72 11.08 -15.22
N CYS A 36 -7.71 10.81 -16.02
CA CYS A 36 -6.65 9.86 -15.72
C CYS A 36 -5.32 10.33 -16.28
N TYR A 37 -4.29 10.32 -15.44
CA TYR A 37 -2.93 10.55 -15.87
C TYR A 37 -2.27 9.25 -16.36
N ALA A 38 -1.67 9.30 -17.55
CA ALA A 38 -0.83 8.24 -18.08
C ALA A 38 0.43 8.83 -18.70
N TRP A 39 1.58 8.50 -18.14
CA TRP A 39 2.87 9.04 -18.60
C TRP A 39 3.31 8.55 -19.98
N SER A 40 2.85 7.38 -20.40
CA SER A 40 3.22 6.75 -21.66
C SER A 40 2.37 7.30 -22.82
N LYS A 41 3.03 7.66 -23.90
CA LYS A 41 2.37 8.23 -25.08
C LYS A 41 1.36 7.28 -25.75
N GLU A 42 1.58 5.98 -25.62
CA GLU A 42 0.68 4.96 -26.18
C GLU A 42 -0.67 4.91 -25.46
N LYS A 43 -0.73 5.44 -24.25
CA LYS A 43 -1.96 5.51 -23.45
C LYS A 43 -2.68 6.86 -23.57
N ASP A 44 -2.00 7.87 -24.11
CA ASP A 44 -2.58 9.20 -24.29
C ASP A 44 -3.74 9.14 -25.28
N GLY A 45 -4.92 9.64 -24.88
CA GLY A 45 -6.15 9.59 -25.64
C GLY A 45 -6.93 8.26 -25.57
N VAL A 46 -6.38 7.20 -24.94
CA VAL A 46 -7.08 5.91 -24.79
C VAL A 46 -8.10 6.01 -23.65
N ASP A 47 -9.26 5.37 -23.83
CA ASP A 47 -10.29 5.32 -22.78
C ASP A 47 -9.77 4.58 -21.53
N VAL A 48 -10.04 5.16 -20.38
CA VAL A 48 -9.53 4.66 -19.08
C VAL A 48 -10.15 3.30 -18.72
N GLY A 49 -11.41 3.04 -19.11
CA GLY A 49 -12.04 1.73 -18.95
C GLY A 49 -11.32 0.65 -19.77
N GLU A 50 -10.97 0.96 -21.03
CA GLU A 50 -10.18 0.06 -21.87
C GLU A 50 -8.79 -0.22 -21.25
N LEU A 51 -8.11 0.82 -20.74
CA LEU A 51 -6.84 0.66 -20.04
C LEU A 51 -6.96 -0.20 -18.77
N ALA A 52 -8.09 -0.13 -18.09
CA ALA A 52 -8.39 -0.93 -16.90
C ALA A 52 -8.87 -2.36 -17.22
N GLY A 53 -9.24 -2.63 -18.49
CA GLY A 53 -9.79 -3.92 -18.92
C GLY A 53 -11.28 -4.09 -18.62
N ILE A 54 -12.03 -2.99 -18.49
CA ILE A 54 -13.48 -2.93 -18.30
C ILE A 54 -14.15 -2.20 -19.49
N GLU A 55 -15.47 -2.10 -19.47
CA GLU A 55 -16.21 -1.34 -20.47
C GLU A 55 -15.74 0.14 -20.52
N PRO A 56 -15.75 0.77 -21.71
CA PRO A 56 -15.37 2.16 -21.86
C PRO A 56 -16.13 3.09 -20.92
N LEU A 57 -15.41 4.01 -20.28
CA LEU A 57 -15.97 4.96 -19.32
C LEU A 57 -16.23 6.35 -19.91
N GLY A 58 -15.80 6.60 -21.17
CA GLY A 58 -15.91 7.91 -21.82
C GLY A 58 -14.93 8.94 -21.24
N VAL A 59 -13.89 8.49 -20.55
CA VAL A 59 -12.82 9.31 -19.99
C VAL A 59 -11.52 8.94 -20.66
N ALA A 60 -10.91 9.84 -21.41
CA ALA A 60 -9.61 9.63 -22.05
C ALA A 60 -8.47 9.86 -21.06
N ALA A 61 -7.47 8.97 -21.08
CA ALA A 61 -6.22 9.20 -20.35
C ALA A 61 -5.41 10.31 -21.04
N THR A 62 -4.61 11.06 -20.27
CA THR A 62 -3.72 12.07 -20.82
C THR A 62 -2.42 12.19 -20.03
N ASN A 63 -1.37 12.70 -20.66
CA ASN A 63 -0.13 13.09 -20.00
C ASN A 63 -0.06 14.61 -19.68
N ASP A 64 -1.12 15.36 -19.96
CA ASP A 64 -1.23 16.79 -19.65
C ASP A 64 -1.73 16.99 -18.22
N VAL A 65 -0.79 17.20 -17.31
CA VAL A 65 -1.07 17.45 -15.89
C VAL A 65 -1.90 18.73 -15.68
N ASP A 66 -1.64 19.80 -16.47
CA ASP A 66 -2.37 21.05 -16.33
C ASP A 66 -3.85 20.89 -16.75
N ALA A 67 -4.10 20.14 -17.81
CA ALA A 67 -5.46 19.80 -18.21
C ALA A 67 -6.21 19.03 -17.11
N LEU A 68 -5.55 18.08 -16.43
CA LEU A 68 -6.14 17.32 -15.34
C LEU A 68 -6.44 18.19 -14.11
N LEU A 69 -5.52 19.06 -13.72
CA LEU A 69 -5.73 19.98 -12.60
C LEU A 69 -6.81 21.05 -12.89
N ALA A 70 -6.93 21.46 -14.17
CA ALA A 70 -7.99 22.37 -14.62
C ALA A 70 -9.40 21.77 -14.47
N LEU A 71 -9.53 20.43 -14.39
CA LEU A 71 -10.80 19.76 -14.08
C LEU A 71 -11.27 20.03 -12.63
N LYS A 72 -10.42 20.56 -11.76
CA LYS A 72 -10.67 20.80 -10.34
C LYS A 72 -11.24 19.55 -9.64
N PRO A 73 -10.50 18.44 -9.64
CA PRO A 73 -10.92 17.23 -8.92
C PRO A 73 -10.88 17.50 -7.41
N ASP A 74 -11.73 16.80 -6.65
CA ASP A 74 -11.67 16.81 -5.19
C ASP A 74 -10.46 16.03 -4.66
N CYS A 75 -10.06 14.98 -5.41
CA CYS A 75 -8.98 14.10 -5.01
C CYS A 75 -8.29 13.44 -6.20
N VAL A 76 -6.98 13.24 -6.10
CA VAL A 76 -6.18 12.36 -6.95
C VAL A 76 -5.95 11.04 -6.24
N VAL A 77 -6.22 9.92 -6.90
CA VAL A 77 -5.78 8.59 -6.49
C VAL A 77 -4.44 8.31 -7.14
N TYR A 78 -3.38 8.44 -6.36
CA TYR A 78 -1.99 8.45 -6.81
C TYR A 78 -1.35 7.07 -6.63
N ASN A 79 -1.21 6.30 -7.74
CA ASN A 79 -0.71 4.92 -7.70
C ASN A 79 0.52 4.68 -8.61
N PRO A 80 1.51 5.59 -8.73
CA PRO A 80 2.76 5.22 -9.36
C PRO A 80 3.52 4.23 -8.47
N MET A 81 4.53 3.56 -9.04
CA MET A 81 5.37 2.63 -8.29
C MET A 81 6.18 3.36 -7.20
N TRP A 82 6.67 4.56 -7.49
CA TRP A 82 7.48 5.37 -6.59
C TRP A 82 6.88 6.77 -6.43
N ILE A 83 7.08 7.36 -5.28
CA ILE A 83 6.72 8.75 -5.01
C ILE A 83 7.60 9.68 -5.83
N ASP A 84 6.94 10.61 -6.53
CA ASP A 84 7.58 11.80 -7.10
C ASP A 84 7.13 13.03 -6.30
N VAL A 85 8.08 13.59 -5.54
CA VAL A 85 7.80 14.74 -4.66
C VAL A 85 7.40 15.98 -5.47
N ASP A 86 7.97 16.19 -6.66
CA ASP A 86 7.66 17.36 -7.49
C ASP A 86 6.22 17.26 -8.06
N GLU A 87 5.80 16.05 -8.48
CA GLU A 87 4.40 15.82 -8.88
C GLU A 87 3.44 16.06 -7.71
N LEU A 88 3.72 15.49 -6.54
CA LEU A 88 2.87 15.68 -5.35
C LEU A 88 2.77 17.15 -4.95
N VAL A 89 3.89 17.87 -4.92
CA VAL A 89 3.91 19.31 -4.63
C VAL A 89 3.04 20.08 -5.63
N ARG A 90 3.12 19.74 -6.93
CA ARG A 90 2.31 20.38 -7.97
C ARG A 90 0.82 20.15 -7.77
N ILE A 91 0.42 18.90 -7.49
CA ILE A 91 -0.98 18.52 -7.28
C ILE A 91 -1.53 19.19 -6.02
N LEU A 92 -0.82 19.08 -4.90
CA LEU A 92 -1.24 19.60 -3.60
C LEU A 92 -1.29 21.13 -3.59
N SER A 93 -0.30 21.81 -4.18
CA SER A 93 -0.29 23.28 -4.31
C SER A 93 -1.44 23.82 -5.19
N ALA A 94 -1.95 22.99 -6.11
CA ALA A 94 -3.14 23.34 -6.91
C ALA A 94 -4.46 23.19 -6.14
N GLY A 95 -4.42 22.81 -4.85
CA GLY A 95 -5.61 22.66 -3.99
C GLY A 95 -6.32 21.32 -4.18
N VAL A 96 -5.63 20.30 -4.69
CA VAL A 96 -6.19 18.97 -4.92
C VAL A 96 -5.67 18.00 -3.87
N ASN A 97 -6.58 17.31 -3.19
CA ASN A 97 -6.22 16.30 -2.20
C ASN A 97 -5.63 15.06 -2.87
N VAL A 98 -4.84 14.29 -2.14
CA VAL A 98 -4.20 13.07 -2.65
C VAL A 98 -4.45 11.91 -1.69
N VAL A 99 -4.84 10.76 -2.24
CA VAL A 99 -4.72 9.47 -1.57
C VAL A 99 -3.77 8.59 -2.37
N THR A 100 -2.89 7.86 -1.69
CA THR A 100 -1.84 7.09 -2.38
C THR A 100 -1.63 5.70 -1.78
N SER A 101 -1.33 4.74 -2.65
CA SER A 101 -0.79 3.43 -2.28
C SER A 101 0.69 3.27 -2.64
N ALA A 102 1.34 4.32 -3.15
CA ALA A 102 2.78 4.33 -3.30
C ALA A 102 3.48 4.32 -1.93
N SER A 103 4.78 4.09 -1.89
CA SER A 103 5.56 3.97 -0.65
C SER A 103 5.53 5.26 0.19
N PHE A 104 4.40 5.53 0.85
CA PHE A 104 4.15 6.73 1.65
C PHE A 104 3.10 6.43 2.74
N ILE A 105 3.42 6.68 3.99
CA ILE A 105 2.50 6.65 5.14
C ILE A 105 2.55 7.97 5.89
N THR A 106 3.73 8.39 6.32
CA THR A 106 3.99 9.64 7.05
C THR A 106 4.92 10.58 6.29
N GLY A 107 5.52 10.10 5.20
CA GLY A 107 6.53 10.81 4.43
C GLY A 107 7.88 10.96 5.14
N HIS A 108 8.11 10.29 6.27
CA HIS A 108 9.32 10.38 7.06
C HIS A 108 10.58 10.07 6.23
N ASN A 109 10.50 9.08 5.35
CA ASN A 109 11.62 8.61 4.53
C ASN A 109 11.94 9.53 3.34
N LEU A 110 11.15 10.57 3.11
CA LEU A 110 11.37 11.54 2.03
C LEU A 110 12.34 12.67 2.41
N GLY A 111 12.80 12.74 3.66
CA GLY A 111 13.67 13.81 4.12
C GLY A 111 13.08 15.20 3.85
N ASP A 112 13.82 16.09 3.15
CA ASP A 112 13.33 17.43 2.79
C ASP A 112 12.06 17.40 1.91
N GLY A 113 11.82 16.30 1.20
CA GLY A 113 10.61 16.11 0.40
C GLY A 113 9.34 16.14 1.23
N ARG A 114 9.38 15.64 2.47
CA ARG A 114 8.27 15.71 3.40
C ARG A 114 7.88 17.16 3.72
N HIS A 115 8.85 18.00 4.04
CA HIS A 115 8.60 19.41 4.34
C HIS A 115 7.98 20.16 3.14
N ARG A 116 8.51 19.89 1.93
CA ARG A 116 7.95 20.44 0.69
C ARG A 116 6.50 20.03 0.46
N ILE A 117 6.14 18.79 0.79
CA ILE A 117 4.76 18.29 0.72
C ILE A 117 3.88 19.00 1.76
N GLU A 118 4.35 19.17 3.00
CA GLU A 118 3.63 19.89 4.06
C GLU A 118 3.36 21.36 3.69
N GLU A 119 4.35 22.04 3.11
CA GLU A 119 4.20 23.41 2.58
C GLU A 119 3.20 23.49 1.42
N ALA A 120 3.24 22.51 0.50
CA ALA A 120 2.32 22.41 -0.62
C ALA A 120 0.87 22.17 -0.13
N CYS A 121 0.66 21.28 0.84
CA CYS A 121 -0.62 21.06 1.48
C CYS A 121 -1.17 22.35 2.11
N THR A 122 -0.33 23.06 2.86
CA THR A 122 -0.71 24.29 3.53
C THR A 122 -1.09 25.38 2.52
N SER A 123 -0.27 25.59 1.50
CA SER A 123 -0.48 26.63 0.48
C SER A 123 -1.69 26.33 -0.41
N GLY A 124 -1.92 25.08 -0.76
CA GLY A 124 -3.02 24.62 -1.59
C GLY A 124 -4.32 24.36 -0.80
N ASN A 125 -4.28 24.40 0.55
CA ASN A 125 -5.39 23.97 1.40
C ASN A 125 -5.85 22.55 1.06
N SER A 126 -4.90 21.62 0.96
CA SER A 126 -5.07 20.22 0.53
C SER A 126 -4.45 19.25 1.53
N THR A 127 -4.83 18.00 1.41
CA THR A 127 -4.39 16.91 2.31
C THR A 127 -3.87 15.74 1.50
N ILE A 128 -2.79 15.12 1.97
CA ILE A 128 -2.31 13.84 1.45
C ILE A 128 -2.47 12.74 2.52
N PHE A 129 -2.89 11.55 2.08
CA PHE A 129 -3.02 10.36 2.90
C PHE A 129 -2.47 9.14 2.17
N GLY A 130 -1.57 8.41 2.81
CA GLY A 130 -1.01 7.18 2.31
C GLY A 130 -1.54 5.96 3.03
N SER A 131 -1.85 4.91 2.28
CA SER A 131 -2.26 3.61 2.78
C SER A 131 -2.23 2.56 1.68
N GLY A 132 -2.21 1.31 2.08
CA GLY A 132 -2.39 0.14 1.24
C GLY A 132 -2.91 -1.00 2.10
N VAL A 133 -2.65 -2.25 1.73
CA VAL A 133 -2.97 -3.38 2.61
C VAL A 133 -1.94 -3.49 3.74
N SER A 134 -0.66 -3.43 3.40
CA SER A 134 0.48 -3.47 4.34
C SER A 134 1.72 -2.82 3.66
N PRO A 135 2.29 -1.75 4.25
CA PRO A 135 1.75 -1.04 5.40
C PRO A 135 0.46 -0.26 5.08
N GLY A 136 -0.37 -0.07 6.11
CA GLY A 136 -1.61 0.71 6.04
C GLY A 136 -2.78 0.03 6.73
N PHE A 137 -3.61 -0.72 6.02
CA PHE A 137 -4.83 -1.34 6.57
C PHE A 137 -4.52 -2.33 7.72
N ALA A 138 -3.46 -3.14 7.59
CA ALA A 138 -3.06 -4.07 8.64
C ALA A 138 -2.65 -3.32 9.93
N ASP A 139 -2.00 -2.16 9.79
CA ASP A 139 -1.60 -1.32 10.92
C ASP A 139 -2.81 -0.64 11.58
N LEU A 140 -3.79 -0.21 10.78
CA LEU A 140 -5.07 0.29 11.31
C LEU A 140 -5.76 -0.76 12.17
N LEU A 141 -5.77 -2.03 11.74
CA LEU A 141 -6.37 -3.11 12.53
C LEU A 141 -5.62 -3.32 13.86
N ALA A 142 -4.29 -3.17 13.85
CA ALA A 142 -3.48 -3.25 15.08
C ALA A 142 -3.78 -2.08 16.03
N ILE A 143 -3.91 -0.87 15.51
CA ILE A 143 -4.30 0.33 16.28
C ILE A 143 -5.68 0.12 16.94
N VAL A 144 -6.66 -0.35 16.15
CA VAL A 144 -8.00 -0.64 16.67
C VAL A 144 -7.97 -1.76 17.70
N ALA A 145 -7.21 -2.84 17.48
CA ALA A 145 -7.08 -3.95 18.43
C ALA A 145 -6.46 -3.51 19.75
N ALA A 146 -5.44 -2.63 19.72
CA ALA A 146 -4.77 -2.09 20.90
C ALA A 146 -5.73 -1.30 21.80
N SER A 147 -6.76 -0.67 21.22
CA SER A 147 -7.76 0.10 21.98
C SER A 147 -8.60 -0.75 22.96
N ALA A 148 -8.58 -2.07 22.83
CA ALA A 148 -9.23 -3.00 23.76
C ALA A 148 -8.37 -3.35 24.99
N CYS A 149 -7.14 -2.85 25.08
CA CYS A 149 -6.19 -3.16 26.15
C CYS A 149 -6.06 -1.99 27.12
N ASP A 150 -6.02 -2.26 28.43
CA ASP A 150 -5.68 -1.25 29.45
C ASP A 150 -4.17 -1.14 29.69
N ARG A 151 -3.38 -2.06 29.12
CA ARG A 151 -1.92 -2.02 29.04
C ARG A 151 -1.47 -2.67 27.76
N VAL A 152 -0.63 -1.99 27.00
CA VAL A 152 0.05 -2.50 25.80
C VAL A 152 1.53 -2.58 26.11
N ASP A 153 2.10 -3.77 26.02
CA ASP A 153 3.54 -4.02 26.20
C ASP A 153 4.27 -4.06 24.84
N LYS A 154 3.62 -4.64 23.81
CA LYS A 154 4.15 -4.69 22.44
C LYS A 154 3.00 -4.86 21.44
N VAL A 155 3.11 -4.19 20.29
CA VAL A 155 2.26 -4.41 19.10
C VAL A 155 3.08 -5.15 18.05
N ILE A 156 2.53 -6.24 17.51
CA ILE A 156 3.16 -7.04 16.46
C ILE A 156 2.18 -7.12 15.28
N VAL A 157 2.65 -6.73 14.09
CA VAL A 157 1.98 -6.97 12.82
C VAL A 157 2.90 -7.83 11.97
N ALA A 158 2.59 -9.10 11.82
CA ALA A 158 3.39 -10.07 11.10
C ALA A 158 2.68 -10.46 9.80
N GLU A 159 3.27 -10.11 8.68
CA GLU A 159 2.87 -10.57 7.36
C GLU A 159 3.61 -11.85 6.98
N SER A 160 2.87 -12.83 6.46
CA SER A 160 3.43 -14.08 5.96
C SER A 160 2.81 -14.38 4.60
N ALA A 161 3.62 -14.53 3.55
CA ALA A 161 3.10 -14.71 2.21
C ALA A 161 3.99 -15.61 1.34
N ASP A 162 3.36 -16.54 0.61
CA ASP A 162 3.97 -17.19 -0.55
C ASP A 162 3.80 -16.27 -1.76
N THR A 163 4.90 -15.61 -2.12
CA THR A 163 4.95 -14.65 -3.23
C THR A 163 5.40 -15.31 -4.55
N THR A 164 5.36 -16.64 -4.67
CA THR A 164 5.79 -17.35 -5.89
C THR A 164 5.07 -16.84 -7.13
N LEU A 165 3.78 -16.55 -6.97
CA LEU A 165 2.98 -16.03 -8.07
C LEU A 165 3.08 -14.50 -8.23
N TYR A 166 3.61 -13.75 -7.29
CA TYR A 166 3.87 -12.31 -7.42
C TYR A 166 5.12 -12.13 -8.30
N ASP A 167 4.90 -11.65 -9.52
CA ASP A 167 5.91 -11.54 -10.55
C ASP A 167 6.20 -10.06 -10.85
N SER A 168 6.94 -9.42 -9.96
CA SER A 168 7.31 -8.00 -10.05
C SER A 168 8.79 -7.79 -9.69
N PRO A 169 9.73 -8.15 -10.58
CA PRO A 169 11.15 -8.05 -10.29
C PRO A 169 11.61 -6.64 -9.90
N ASP A 170 10.95 -5.60 -10.42
CA ASP A 170 11.28 -4.21 -10.12
C ASP A 170 11.01 -3.81 -8.66
N THR A 171 10.04 -4.46 -8.00
CA THR A 171 9.74 -4.25 -6.58
C THR A 171 10.44 -5.26 -5.67
N GLU A 172 10.75 -6.44 -6.16
CA GLU A 172 11.30 -7.55 -5.38
C GLU A 172 12.82 -7.54 -5.29
N ARG A 173 13.51 -7.25 -6.40
CA ARG A 173 14.99 -7.14 -6.41
C ARG A 173 15.53 -6.12 -5.42
N PRO A 174 14.93 -4.93 -5.24
CA PRO A 174 15.37 -3.99 -4.20
C PRO A 174 15.33 -4.56 -2.77
N ALA A 175 14.44 -5.53 -2.51
CA ALA A 175 14.37 -6.24 -1.22
C ALA A 175 15.34 -7.43 -1.10
N GLY A 176 16.08 -7.76 -2.18
CA GLY A 176 17.11 -8.80 -2.20
C GLY A 176 16.74 -10.05 -2.99
N PHE A 177 15.50 -10.22 -3.46
CA PHE A 177 15.15 -11.40 -4.27
C PHE A 177 16.01 -11.53 -5.53
N GLY A 178 16.46 -12.75 -5.81
CA GLY A 178 17.29 -13.06 -6.97
C GLY A 178 18.75 -12.63 -6.84
N VAL A 179 19.18 -12.09 -5.70
CA VAL A 179 20.59 -11.78 -5.41
C VAL A 179 21.29 -13.06 -4.90
N PRO A 180 22.58 -13.31 -5.24
CA PRO A 180 23.33 -14.42 -4.63
C PRO A 180 23.30 -14.34 -3.11
N ILE A 181 23.15 -15.48 -2.42
CA ILE A 181 23.03 -15.50 -0.94
C ILE A 181 24.30 -15.03 -0.22
N ASP A 182 25.44 -15.13 -0.88
CA ASP A 182 26.75 -14.69 -0.38
C ASP A 182 27.16 -13.29 -0.87
N ASP A 183 26.25 -12.54 -1.50
CA ASP A 183 26.52 -11.18 -1.94
C ASP A 183 26.78 -10.27 -0.72
N PRO A 184 27.91 -9.55 -0.66
CA PRO A 184 28.25 -8.72 0.48
C PRO A 184 27.29 -7.52 0.68
N ASP A 185 26.58 -7.09 -0.35
CA ASP A 185 25.62 -5.99 -0.31
C ASP A 185 24.20 -6.44 0.03
N LEU A 186 23.97 -7.75 0.19
CA LEU A 186 22.65 -8.30 0.48
C LEU A 186 22.06 -7.76 1.81
N GLY A 187 22.89 -7.64 2.86
CA GLY A 187 22.43 -7.29 4.22
C GLY A 187 21.49 -6.07 4.28
N PRO A 188 21.83 -4.91 3.69
CA PRO A 188 20.98 -3.71 3.74
C PRO A 188 19.81 -3.71 2.74
N MET A 189 19.75 -4.64 1.79
CA MET A 189 18.76 -4.57 0.70
C MET A 189 17.33 -4.70 1.19
N ALA A 190 17.02 -5.68 2.05
CA ALA A 190 15.66 -5.83 2.56
C ALA A 190 15.22 -4.60 3.37
N ALA A 191 16.08 -4.06 4.21
CA ALA A 191 15.78 -2.83 4.94
C ALA A 191 15.49 -1.66 4.00
N LYS A 192 16.29 -1.49 2.94
CA LYS A 192 16.08 -0.44 1.95
C LYS A 192 14.80 -0.67 1.13
N GLY A 193 14.56 -1.89 0.67
CA GLY A 193 13.39 -2.24 -0.14
C GLY A 193 12.07 -2.22 0.64
N THR A 194 12.13 -2.31 1.97
CA THR A 194 10.97 -2.30 2.87
C THR A 194 10.91 -1.04 3.76
N ALA A 195 11.65 0.02 3.44
CA ALA A 195 11.78 1.20 4.30
C ALA A 195 10.43 1.86 4.66
N VAL A 196 9.41 1.73 3.83
CA VAL A 196 8.06 2.25 4.13
C VAL A 196 7.46 1.66 5.41
N PHE A 197 7.90 0.48 5.86
CA PHE A 197 7.47 -0.10 7.13
C PHE A 197 8.01 0.67 8.34
N GLU A 198 9.14 1.38 8.22
CA GLU A 198 9.61 2.30 9.27
C GLU A 198 8.56 3.38 9.55
N GLU A 199 7.93 3.92 8.51
CA GLU A 199 6.88 4.93 8.64
C GLU A 199 5.65 4.36 9.37
N ALA A 200 5.29 3.11 9.08
CA ALA A 200 4.19 2.44 9.76
C ALA A 200 4.50 2.11 11.24
N VAL A 201 5.74 1.76 11.57
CA VAL A 201 6.18 1.63 12.98
C VAL A 201 5.95 2.93 13.74
N ARG A 202 6.32 4.07 13.14
CA ARG A 202 6.08 5.40 13.72
C ARG A 202 4.60 5.71 13.85
N LEU A 203 3.79 5.40 12.83
CA LEU A 203 2.33 5.56 12.89
C LEU A 203 1.70 4.80 14.07
N VAL A 204 2.09 3.54 14.27
CA VAL A 204 1.58 2.72 15.38
C VAL A 204 2.06 3.26 16.72
N ALA A 205 3.34 3.66 16.84
CA ALA A 205 3.87 4.26 18.07
C ALA A 205 3.14 5.56 18.43
N ASP A 206 2.89 6.43 17.45
CA ASP A 206 2.13 7.68 17.64
C ASP A 206 0.71 7.39 18.14
N SER A 207 0.05 6.34 17.62
CA SER A 207 -1.29 5.95 18.08
C SER A 207 -1.32 5.51 19.56
N LEU A 208 -0.18 5.02 20.06
CA LEU A 208 0.01 4.64 21.46
C LEU A 208 0.49 5.81 22.33
N GLY A 209 0.76 6.98 21.74
CA GLY A 209 1.35 8.13 22.43
C GLY A 209 2.78 7.88 22.91
N VAL A 210 3.55 7.06 22.18
CA VAL A 210 4.90 6.64 22.55
C VAL A 210 5.93 7.30 21.63
N GLU A 211 6.91 7.99 22.21
CA GLU A 211 8.10 8.48 21.52
C GLU A 211 9.15 7.36 21.46
N LEU A 212 9.58 7.01 20.25
CA LEU A 212 10.57 5.96 20.01
C LEU A 212 11.99 6.52 20.16
N ASP A 213 12.86 5.81 20.89
CA ASP A 213 14.29 6.12 20.96
C ASP A 213 15.00 5.82 19.64
N GLU A 214 14.61 4.70 18.98
CA GLU A 214 15.16 4.25 17.72
C GLU A 214 14.16 3.38 16.95
N VAL A 215 14.35 3.32 15.63
CA VAL A 215 13.72 2.30 14.77
C VAL A 215 14.85 1.54 14.06
N VAL A 216 14.83 0.21 14.18
CA VAL A 216 15.82 -0.68 13.58
C VAL A 216 15.16 -1.70 12.69
N CYS A 217 15.88 -2.19 11.68
CA CYS A 217 15.45 -3.28 10.82
C CYS A 217 16.38 -4.48 10.99
N GLU A 218 15.82 -5.61 11.37
CA GLU A 218 16.51 -6.90 11.40
C GLU A 218 16.09 -7.71 10.16
N THR A 219 17.04 -8.30 9.46
CA THR A 219 16.80 -8.99 8.19
C THR A 219 17.37 -10.40 8.21
N GLU A 220 16.64 -11.34 7.58
CA GLU A 220 17.10 -12.70 7.33
C GLU A 220 16.78 -13.07 5.87
N TYR A 221 17.55 -13.99 5.31
CA TYR A 221 17.38 -14.45 3.93
C TYR A 221 17.43 -15.97 3.85
N ALA A 222 16.72 -16.51 2.86
CA ALA A 222 16.80 -17.92 2.48
C ALA A 222 17.03 -18.02 0.97
N GLN A 223 17.90 -18.93 0.56
CA GLN A 223 18.18 -19.22 -0.85
C GLN A 223 17.24 -20.30 -1.37
N THR A 224 16.99 -20.32 -2.68
CA THR A 224 16.40 -21.48 -3.33
C THR A 224 17.48 -22.53 -3.62
N THR A 225 17.12 -23.82 -3.51
CA THR A 225 18.03 -24.94 -3.85
C THR A 225 17.90 -25.41 -5.30
N GLU A 226 16.93 -24.87 -6.05
CA GLU A 226 16.70 -25.16 -7.47
C GLU A 226 16.35 -23.86 -8.21
N ASP A 227 16.47 -23.86 -9.53
CA ASP A 227 16.08 -22.72 -10.34
C ASP A 227 14.55 -22.53 -10.27
N LEU A 228 14.12 -21.31 -9.96
CA LEU A 228 12.71 -20.93 -9.90
C LEU A 228 12.36 -20.13 -11.14
N GLU A 229 11.59 -20.75 -12.05
CA GLU A 229 11.08 -20.11 -13.25
C GLU A 229 9.76 -19.39 -12.92
N MET A 230 9.72 -18.07 -13.13
CA MET A 230 8.53 -17.24 -13.05
C MET A 230 8.17 -16.69 -14.43
N ALA A 231 7.06 -16.00 -14.59
CA ALA A 231 6.62 -15.57 -15.91
C ALA A 231 7.58 -14.53 -16.54
N SER A 232 8.18 -13.63 -15.76
CA SER A 232 9.04 -12.55 -16.27
C SER A 232 10.52 -12.70 -15.97
N TRP A 233 10.90 -13.57 -15.03
CA TRP A 233 12.30 -13.78 -14.64
C TRP A 233 12.54 -15.13 -13.97
N THR A 234 13.82 -15.48 -13.82
CA THR A 234 14.27 -16.69 -13.13
C THR A 234 15.11 -16.32 -11.92
N ILE A 235 14.91 -17.01 -10.80
CA ILE A 235 15.82 -16.97 -9.64
C ILE A 235 16.65 -18.26 -9.68
N PRO A 236 17.96 -18.19 -9.94
CA PRO A 236 18.80 -19.36 -9.98
C PRO A 236 18.99 -20.01 -8.59
N ALA A 237 19.32 -21.30 -8.55
CA ALA A 237 19.74 -21.97 -7.33
C ALA A 237 20.87 -21.20 -6.63
N GLY A 238 20.87 -21.16 -5.30
CA GLY A 238 21.83 -20.40 -4.50
C GLY A 238 21.55 -18.90 -4.39
N HIS A 239 20.43 -18.42 -4.96
CA HIS A 239 20.01 -17.03 -4.87
C HIS A 239 18.84 -16.86 -3.91
N VAL A 240 18.67 -15.66 -3.39
CA VAL A 240 17.61 -15.32 -2.43
C VAL A 240 16.24 -15.54 -3.03
N ALA A 241 15.45 -16.37 -2.38
CA ALA A 241 14.05 -16.62 -2.67
C ALA A 241 13.17 -16.53 -1.40
N GLY A 242 13.77 -16.23 -0.25
CA GLY A 242 13.10 -15.88 0.99
C GLY A 242 13.68 -14.61 1.58
N VAL A 243 12.81 -13.66 1.95
CA VAL A 243 13.18 -12.40 2.59
C VAL A 243 12.35 -12.22 3.86
N PHE A 244 13.04 -12.00 4.98
CA PHE A 244 12.43 -11.56 6.23
C PHE A 244 12.98 -10.20 6.59
N ALA A 245 12.10 -9.28 6.95
CA ALA A 245 12.45 -7.97 7.49
C ALA A 245 11.54 -7.66 8.67
N SER A 246 12.14 -7.32 9.83
CA SER A 246 11.45 -6.92 11.04
C SER A 246 11.84 -5.49 11.40
N TRP A 247 10.90 -4.58 11.24
CA TRP A 247 11.03 -3.18 11.61
C TRP A 247 10.55 -2.99 13.05
N GLN A 248 11.45 -2.60 13.94
CA GLN A 248 11.22 -2.54 15.36
C GLN A 248 11.37 -1.13 15.90
N GLY A 249 10.29 -0.59 16.47
CA GLY A 249 10.31 0.63 17.27
C GLY A 249 10.65 0.31 18.72
N ARG A 250 11.67 0.96 19.26
CA ARG A 250 12.22 0.65 20.61
C ARG A 250 12.13 1.83 21.56
N VAL A 251 11.88 1.52 22.86
CA VAL A 251 11.90 2.44 23.99
C VAL A 251 12.65 1.79 25.13
N GLY A 252 13.69 2.45 25.66
CA GLY A 252 14.55 1.91 26.71
C GLY A 252 15.19 0.56 26.33
N GLY A 253 15.52 0.38 25.05
CA GLY A 253 16.09 -0.86 24.49
C GLY A 253 15.09 -2.01 24.36
N LYS A 254 13.79 -1.80 24.61
CA LYS A 254 12.72 -2.80 24.41
C LYS A 254 11.92 -2.49 23.17
N THR A 255 11.65 -3.50 22.35
CA THR A 255 10.76 -3.40 21.20
C THR A 255 9.32 -3.25 21.68
N VAL A 256 8.67 -2.14 21.32
CA VAL A 256 7.27 -1.83 21.63
C VAL A 256 6.35 -1.94 20.39
N VAL A 257 6.91 -1.80 19.20
CA VAL A 257 6.24 -2.04 17.92
C VAL A 257 7.13 -2.90 17.04
N ASP A 258 6.57 -3.91 16.39
CA ASP A 258 7.28 -4.86 15.54
C ASP A 258 6.43 -5.15 14.30
N LEU A 259 6.78 -4.51 13.20
CA LEU A 259 6.16 -4.76 11.91
C LEU A 259 7.10 -5.64 11.10
N ASN A 260 6.69 -6.87 10.81
CA ASN A 260 7.56 -7.78 10.10
C ASN A 260 6.87 -8.46 8.93
N VAL A 261 7.67 -8.75 7.92
CA VAL A 261 7.27 -9.45 6.71
C VAL A 261 8.13 -10.68 6.53
N ARG A 262 7.50 -11.80 6.18
CA ARG A 262 8.16 -13.04 5.79
C ARG A 262 7.61 -13.47 4.44
N TRP A 263 8.35 -13.18 3.42
CA TRP A 263 8.01 -13.52 2.04
C TRP A 263 8.89 -14.65 1.53
N ARG A 264 8.29 -15.61 0.84
CA ARG A 264 9.02 -16.70 0.19
C ARG A 264 8.54 -16.93 -1.23
N LYS A 265 9.44 -17.47 -2.06
CA LYS A 265 9.16 -17.99 -3.40
C LYS A 265 9.62 -19.43 -3.51
N GLY A 266 8.81 -20.26 -4.18
CA GLY A 266 9.12 -21.69 -4.34
C GLY A 266 8.94 -22.51 -3.08
N GLN A 267 9.21 -23.82 -3.20
CA GLN A 267 8.97 -24.77 -2.11
C GLN A 267 10.27 -25.28 -1.45
N THR A 268 11.41 -25.07 -2.09
CA THR A 268 12.71 -25.63 -1.71
C THR A 268 13.68 -24.53 -1.26
N LEU A 269 13.48 -24.02 -0.04
CA LEU A 269 14.34 -22.99 0.55
C LEU A 269 15.36 -23.56 1.53
N GLU A 270 16.53 -22.95 1.62
CA GLU A 270 17.56 -23.19 2.62
C GLU A 270 17.94 -21.87 3.33
N PRO A 271 17.69 -21.71 4.66
CA PRO A 271 16.96 -22.65 5.52
C PRO A 271 15.49 -22.84 5.10
N ASP A 272 14.90 -24.00 5.44
CA ASP A 272 13.48 -24.28 5.15
C ASP A 272 12.57 -23.35 5.99
N TRP A 273 12.03 -22.31 5.35
CA TRP A 273 11.07 -21.42 5.97
C TRP A 273 9.65 -21.93 5.78
N LYS A 274 9.01 -22.22 6.89
CA LYS A 274 7.57 -22.47 6.92
C LYS A 274 6.84 -21.16 7.18
N LEU A 275 5.78 -20.93 6.40
CA LEU A 275 4.89 -19.81 6.63
C LEU A 275 3.85 -20.18 7.69
N ASP A 276 3.47 -19.22 8.55
CA ASP A 276 2.37 -19.35 9.51
C ASP A 276 0.99 -19.10 8.84
N GLY A 277 0.78 -19.58 7.61
CA GLY A 277 -0.34 -19.25 6.74
C GLY A 277 -0.04 -18.04 5.86
N ASP A 278 -1.00 -17.68 4.99
CA ASP A 278 -0.95 -16.47 4.17
C ASP A 278 -1.78 -15.36 4.82
N GLY A 279 -1.25 -14.14 4.84
CA GLY A 279 -1.91 -12.96 5.37
C GLY A 279 -1.22 -12.36 6.58
N TRP A 280 -2.00 -11.76 7.47
CA TRP A 280 -1.48 -11.00 8.60
C TRP A 280 -1.91 -11.61 9.93
N LYS A 281 -0.97 -11.72 10.85
CA LYS A 281 -1.20 -12.04 12.25
C LYS A 281 -0.89 -10.80 13.08
N ILE A 282 -1.89 -10.27 13.76
CA ILE A 282 -1.77 -9.11 14.61
C ILE A 282 -1.84 -9.59 16.06
N THR A 283 -0.83 -9.24 16.85
CA THR A 283 -0.76 -9.60 18.26
C THR A 283 -0.51 -8.34 19.08
N ILE A 284 -1.38 -8.07 20.04
CA ILE A 284 -1.14 -7.06 21.08
C ILE A 284 -0.74 -7.82 22.34
N GLU A 285 0.53 -7.76 22.69
CA GLU A 285 1.00 -8.23 23.97
C GLU A 285 0.63 -7.18 25.02
N GLY A 286 -0.18 -7.57 26.00
CA GLY A 286 -0.70 -6.61 26.97
C GLY A 286 -1.77 -7.20 27.86
N ARG A 287 -2.66 -6.35 28.37
CA ARG A 287 -3.77 -6.76 29.24
C ARG A 287 -5.10 -6.18 28.70
N PRO A 288 -5.99 -7.03 28.12
CA PRO A 288 -5.71 -8.42 27.74
C PRO A 288 -4.73 -8.53 26.57
N THR A 289 -4.21 -9.72 26.30
CA THR A 289 -3.55 -10.04 25.05
C THR A 289 -4.61 -10.20 23.97
N VAL A 290 -4.40 -9.55 22.80
CA VAL A 290 -5.29 -9.70 21.64
C VAL A 290 -4.55 -10.41 20.51
N ASN A 291 -5.19 -11.39 19.90
CA ASN A 291 -4.68 -12.08 18.72
C ASN A 291 -5.73 -12.00 17.61
N MET A 292 -5.32 -11.62 16.42
CA MET A 292 -6.16 -11.51 15.25
C MET A 292 -5.44 -12.10 14.04
N GLN A 293 -6.17 -12.91 13.26
CA GLN A 293 -5.69 -13.43 11.97
C GLN A 293 -6.51 -12.78 10.87
N VAL A 294 -5.82 -12.23 9.87
CA VAL A 294 -6.45 -11.58 8.72
C VAL A 294 -5.98 -12.28 7.46
N GLY A 295 -6.91 -12.83 6.73
CA GLY A 295 -6.68 -13.46 5.43
C GLY A 295 -7.68 -12.93 4.42
N PHE A 296 -7.29 -12.95 3.15
CA PHE A 296 -8.14 -12.53 2.04
C PHE A 296 -8.34 -13.72 1.10
N LEU A 297 -9.59 -14.00 0.80
CA LEU A 297 -9.95 -15.14 -0.03
C LEU A 297 -10.71 -14.66 -1.27
N PRO A 298 -10.51 -15.29 -2.43
CA PRO A 298 -11.29 -15.01 -3.61
C PRO A 298 -12.75 -15.42 -3.37
N PRO A 299 -13.74 -14.61 -3.80
CA PRO A 299 -15.12 -15.01 -3.74
C PRO A 299 -15.41 -16.14 -4.77
N PRO A 300 -16.46 -16.95 -4.56
CA PRO A 300 -16.74 -18.10 -5.42
C PRO A 300 -16.87 -17.76 -6.92
N ASP A 301 -17.53 -16.68 -7.24
CA ASP A 301 -17.72 -16.21 -8.63
C ASP A 301 -16.37 -15.82 -9.30
N MET A 302 -15.41 -15.31 -8.55
CA MET A 302 -14.08 -15.07 -9.05
C MET A 302 -13.35 -16.38 -9.35
N ILE A 303 -13.44 -17.37 -8.44
CA ILE A 303 -12.83 -18.71 -8.64
C ILE A 303 -13.40 -19.37 -9.88
N GLU A 304 -14.73 -19.35 -10.05
CA GLU A 304 -15.43 -19.94 -11.19
C GLU A 304 -15.04 -19.32 -12.54
N ASN A 305 -14.70 -18.04 -12.56
CA ASN A 305 -14.34 -17.29 -13.79
C ASN A 305 -12.85 -17.17 -14.02
N MET A 306 -11.99 -17.69 -13.14
CA MET A 306 -10.53 -17.67 -13.31
C MET A 306 -10.12 -18.43 -14.55
N LYS A 307 -9.21 -17.84 -15.32
CA LYS A 307 -8.54 -18.45 -16.49
C LYS A 307 -7.19 -19.03 -16.10
N SER A 308 -6.58 -18.50 -15.07
CA SER A 308 -5.27 -18.91 -14.57
C SER A 308 -5.14 -18.59 -13.08
N ILE A 309 -4.20 -19.24 -12.40
CA ILE A 309 -3.92 -18.96 -10.99
C ILE A 309 -3.40 -17.52 -10.78
N GLN A 310 -2.79 -16.93 -11.82
CA GLN A 310 -2.34 -15.55 -11.80
C GLN A 310 -3.49 -14.56 -11.61
N ASP A 311 -4.72 -14.92 -11.98
CA ASP A 311 -5.90 -14.06 -11.78
C ASP A 311 -6.17 -13.78 -10.30
N LEU A 312 -5.65 -14.62 -9.37
CA LEU A 312 -5.74 -14.38 -7.92
C LEU A 312 -5.00 -13.12 -7.47
N PHE A 313 -4.00 -12.67 -8.23
CA PHE A 313 -3.26 -11.44 -7.88
C PHE A 313 -4.10 -10.19 -7.88
N VAL A 314 -5.20 -10.19 -8.60
CA VAL A 314 -6.12 -9.04 -8.57
C VAL A 314 -6.63 -8.77 -7.15
N ILE A 315 -6.70 -9.80 -6.28
CA ILE A 315 -7.08 -9.62 -4.87
C ILE A 315 -6.08 -8.71 -4.17
N GLY A 316 -4.77 -8.96 -4.34
CA GLY A 316 -3.72 -8.12 -3.79
C GLY A 316 -3.81 -6.67 -4.29
N HIS A 317 -4.13 -6.47 -5.57
CA HIS A 317 -4.33 -5.13 -6.13
C HIS A 317 -5.56 -4.44 -5.55
N ILE A 318 -6.68 -5.16 -5.38
CA ILE A 318 -7.91 -4.65 -4.75
C ILE A 318 -7.63 -4.25 -3.30
N MET A 319 -7.00 -5.13 -2.52
CA MET A 319 -6.66 -4.89 -1.12
C MET A 319 -5.76 -3.66 -0.94
N THR A 320 -4.87 -3.41 -1.89
CA THR A 320 -3.97 -2.25 -1.89
C THR A 320 -4.69 -0.97 -2.33
N ALA A 321 -5.57 -1.06 -3.32
CA ALA A 321 -6.26 0.10 -3.90
C ALA A 321 -7.35 0.67 -2.99
N LEU A 322 -8.13 -0.20 -2.32
CA LEU A 322 -9.38 0.21 -1.67
C LEU A 322 -9.19 1.02 -0.36
N PRO A 323 -8.27 0.72 0.54
CA PRO A 323 -8.11 1.50 1.77
C PRO A 323 -7.94 3.01 1.53
N PRO A 324 -7.03 3.48 0.64
CA PRO A 324 -6.94 4.89 0.34
C PRO A 324 -8.18 5.46 -0.38
N ILE A 325 -8.83 4.71 -1.28
CA ILE A 325 -10.06 5.16 -1.96
C ILE A 325 -11.20 5.38 -0.96
N HIS A 326 -11.37 4.46 -0.01
CA HIS A 326 -12.40 4.60 1.03
C HIS A 326 -12.11 5.74 2.02
N ALA A 327 -10.87 6.24 2.08
CA ALA A 327 -10.49 7.39 2.88
C ALA A 327 -10.79 8.73 2.18
N ILE A 328 -11.04 8.78 0.86
CA ILE A 328 -11.27 10.03 0.10
C ILE A 328 -12.22 10.99 0.80
N PRO A 329 -13.41 10.58 1.28
CA PRO A 329 -14.33 11.50 1.95
C PRO A 329 -13.75 12.14 3.21
N ALA A 330 -12.95 11.39 3.97
CA ALA A 330 -12.30 11.89 5.17
C ALA A 330 -11.13 12.82 4.85
N VAL A 331 -10.35 12.47 3.83
CA VAL A 331 -9.21 13.27 3.36
C VAL A 331 -9.64 14.61 2.80
N VAL A 332 -10.72 14.65 2.00
CA VAL A 332 -11.28 15.91 1.46
C VAL A 332 -11.82 16.80 2.57
N ALA A 333 -12.27 16.24 3.69
CA ALA A 333 -12.79 16.99 4.84
C ALA A 333 -11.73 17.31 5.91
N ALA A 334 -10.51 16.80 5.77
CA ALA A 334 -9.45 16.98 6.75
C ALA A 334 -8.82 18.38 6.71
N ALA A 335 -8.11 18.73 7.77
CA ALA A 335 -7.23 19.89 7.77
C ALA A 335 -6.05 19.70 6.81
N PRO A 336 -5.56 20.77 6.16
CA PRO A 336 -4.42 20.68 5.26
C PRO A 336 -3.18 20.07 5.92
N GLY A 337 -2.52 19.14 5.21
CA GLY A 337 -1.31 18.51 5.71
C GLY A 337 -1.16 17.05 5.30
N ILE A 338 -0.19 16.38 5.90
CA ILE A 338 -0.03 14.93 5.82
C ILE A 338 -0.94 14.32 6.89
N ALA A 339 -1.99 13.62 6.46
CA ALA A 339 -2.90 12.92 7.35
C ALA A 339 -2.57 11.43 7.42
N THR A 340 -2.81 10.84 8.58
CA THR A 340 -2.63 9.41 8.85
C THR A 340 -3.91 8.81 9.41
N TYR A 341 -3.91 7.51 9.71
CA TYR A 341 -5.03 6.88 10.42
C TYR A 341 -5.28 7.43 11.83
N ASN A 342 -4.29 8.13 12.42
CA ASN A 342 -4.45 8.80 13.72
C ASN A 342 -5.25 10.10 13.63
N ASP A 343 -5.33 10.70 12.44
CA ASP A 343 -5.96 11.99 12.19
C ASP A 343 -7.36 11.84 11.60
N LEU A 344 -7.61 10.74 10.88
CA LEU A 344 -8.82 10.53 10.11
C LEU A 344 -9.81 9.60 10.83
N PRO A 345 -11.12 9.78 10.64
CA PRO A 345 -12.10 8.78 11.06
C PRO A 345 -11.86 7.46 10.32
N LEU A 346 -12.30 6.35 10.92
CA LEU A 346 -12.20 5.03 10.29
C LEU A 346 -12.75 5.04 8.85
N PRO A 347 -12.00 4.50 7.87
CA PRO A 347 -12.47 4.40 6.50
C PRO A 347 -13.73 3.54 6.42
N GLN A 348 -14.64 3.89 5.53
CA GLN A 348 -15.94 3.23 5.41
C GLN A 348 -16.18 2.83 3.96
N ALA A 349 -16.49 1.55 3.73
CA ALA A 349 -16.81 1.00 2.42
C ALA A 349 -18.23 1.41 1.95
N ARG A 350 -18.50 2.72 1.93
CA ARG A 350 -19.81 3.24 1.49
C ARG A 350 -19.99 3.08 -0.01
N GLY A 351 -21.18 2.67 -0.42
CA GLY A 351 -21.52 2.49 -1.83
C GLY A 351 -21.00 1.20 -2.46
N THR A 352 -20.42 0.29 -1.66
CA THR A 352 -19.91 -1.00 -2.15
C THR A 352 -20.88 -2.15 -2.03
N VAL A 353 -21.99 -1.97 -1.30
CA VAL A 353 -23.04 -2.99 -1.20
C VAL A 353 -23.87 -2.96 -2.50
N PRO A 354 -23.90 -4.06 -3.30
CA PRO A 354 -24.76 -4.13 -4.47
C PRO A 354 -26.23 -3.95 -4.05
N THR A 355 -26.84 -2.83 -4.45
CA THR A 355 -28.29 -2.66 -4.32
C THR A 355 -28.91 -3.11 -5.62
N ASN A 356 -29.65 -4.24 -5.58
CA ASN A 356 -30.45 -4.66 -6.73
C ASN A 356 -31.51 -3.55 -6.97
N ASN A 357 -31.24 -2.69 -7.92
CA ASN A 357 -32.23 -1.80 -8.52
C ASN A 357 -32.68 -2.40 -9.85
#